data_31696826f4eeb903ec9626f9289d8883
#
_entry.id   31696826f4eeb903ec9626f9289d8883
#
_cell.length_a   1.000
_cell.length_b   1.000
_cell.length_c   1.000
_cell.angle_alpha   90.00
_cell.angle_beta   90.00
_cell.angle_gamma   90.00
#
_symmetry.space_group_name_H-M   'P 1'
#
loop_
_entity.id
_entity.type
_entity.pdbx_description
1 polymer ?
#
loop_
_entity_poly.entity_id
_entity_poly.type
_entity_poly.pdbx_seq_one_letter_code
_entity_poly.pdbx_strand_id
1 'polypeptide(L)'
;VVLLHGCCHNPTGVDLSPTQWVIVAETLARRGLVPFVDLAYQGFGDDLEADVAGLRIVAERVPQFLLAVSCSKNFGVYRERTGVLAIVAESPAVATAIATHQARTARRMYSMPPDHGAAVVARLLADERLRALWESELRDMVARMKSLRALLAERLQARRPDHDFSWLTRQRGMFSLLGIDPAAIAELRDRYHVYVPPDGRINIAGVSEVNVDRVADSILGVLGF
;
A
#
# COMPACT_ATOMS: atom_id res chain seq x y z
N VAL A 1 -6.12 7.44 -18.61
CA VAL A 1 -6.23 6.94 -17.22
C VAL A 1 -4.92 7.21 -16.50
N VAL A 2 -4.98 7.66 -15.24
CA VAL A 2 -3.83 7.91 -14.38
C VAL A 2 -3.94 6.99 -13.15
N LEU A 3 -2.98 6.07 -12.99
CA LEU A 3 -2.92 5.18 -11.84
C LEU A 3 -2.30 5.93 -10.64
N LEU A 4 -2.98 5.86 -9.50
CA LEU A 4 -2.57 6.46 -8.24
C LEU A 4 -2.70 5.44 -7.12
N HIS A 5 -1.71 5.33 -6.23
CA HIS A 5 -1.89 4.60 -4.99
C HIS A 5 -2.57 5.50 -3.96
N GLY A 6 -3.64 5.01 -3.34
CA GLY A 6 -4.40 5.77 -2.37
C GLY A 6 -3.64 6.04 -1.08
N CYS A 7 -2.82 5.08 -0.65
CA CYS A 7 -1.92 5.15 0.50
C CYS A 7 -0.83 4.09 0.40
N CYS A 8 0.22 4.22 1.21
CA CYS A 8 1.29 3.24 1.37
C CYS A 8 1.90 2.82 0.03
N HIS A 9 2.37 3.80 -0.75
CA HIS A 9 2.84 3.58 -2.11
C HIS A 9 3.84 2.42 -2.22
N ASN A 10 3.54 1.45 -3.05
CA ASN A 10 4.41 0.35 -3.37
C ASN A 10 5.16 0.66 -4.69
N PRO A 11 6.51 0.77 -4.71
CA PRO A 11 7.45 0.23 -3.72
C PRO A 11 8.02 1.24 -2.71
N THR A 12 7.75 2.54 -2.84
CA THR A 12 8.55 3.59 -2.19
C THR A 12 8.20 3.88 -0.73
N GLY A 13 6.96 3.59 -0.30
CA GLY A 13 6.45 4.02 1.00
C GLY A 13 6.18 5.54 1.09
N VAL A 14 6.33 6.28 -0.01
CA VAL A 14 6.15 7.74 -0.05
C VAL A 14 4.75 8.08 -0.55
N ASP A 15 3.95 8.69 0.30
CA ASP A 15 2.58 9.09 -0.02
C ASP A 15 2.48 10.58 -0.31
N LEU A 16 1.46 10.95 -1.10
CA LEU A 16 1.12 12.34 -1.34
C LEU A 16 0.52 12.96 -0.06
N SER A 17 0.94 14.18 0.26
CA SER A 17 0.28 14.99 1.30
C SER A 17 -1.13 15.42 0.88
N PRO A 18 -2.01 15.82 1.82
CA PRO A 18 -3.33 16.33 1.48
C PRO A 18 -3.29 17.49 0.48
N THR A 19 -2.33 18.40 0.60
CA THR A 19 -2.14 19.52 -0.34
C THR A 19 -1.76 19.03 -1.73
N GLN A 20 -0.88 18.02 -1.83
CA GLN A 20 -0.51 17.43 -3.12
C GLN A 20 -1.68 16.67 -3.74
N TRP A 21 -2.51 15.97 -2.94
CA TRP A 21 -3.73 15.35 -3.41
C TRP A 21 -4.72 16.35 -4.03
N VAL A 22 -4.87 17.55 -3.43
CA VAL A 22 -5.69 18.62 -4.01
C VAL A 22 -5.15 19.04 -5.37
N ILE A 23 -3.84 19.32 -5.47
CA ILE A 23 -3.20 19.71 -6.74
C ILE A 23 -3.37 18.64 -7.83
N VAL A 24 -3.19 17.38 -7.46
CA VAL A 24 -3.37 16.25 -8.38
C VAL A 24 -4.83 16.16 -8.85
N ALA A 25 -5.79 16.18 -7.93
CA ALA A 25 -7.23 16.07 -8.26
C ALA A 25 -7.69 17.23 -9.15
N GLU A 26 -7.31 18.48 -8.87
CA GLU A 26 -7.60 19.64 -9.70
C GLU A 26 -6.96 19.55 -11.09
N THR A 27 -5.75 18.99 -11.16
CA THR A 27 -5.08 18.80 -12.46
C THR A 27 -5.77 17.74 -13.29
N LEU A 28 -6.20 16.63 -12.66
CA LEU A 28 -6.97 15.57 -13.31
C LEU A 28 -8.30 16.10 -13.85
N ALA A 29 -9.04 16.83 -13.03
CA ALA A 29 -10.32 17.46 -13.43
C ALA A 29 -10.13 18.43 -14.58
N ARG A 30 -9.20 19.38 -14.49
CA ARG A 30 -8.92 20.38 -15.51
C ARG A 30 -8.51 19.77 -16.85
N ARG A 31 -7.81 18.63 -16.84
CA ARG A 31 -7.33 17.95 -18.05
C ARG A 31 -8.26 16.84 -18.54
N GLY A 32 -9.40 16.62 -17.92
CA GLY A 32 -10.32 15.54 -18.28
C GLY A 32 -9.70 14.15 -18.15
N LEU A 33 -8.76 13.95 -17.21
CA LEU A 33 -8.09 12.67 -16.99
C LEU A 33 -8.88 11.84 -15.98
N VAL A 34 -8.97 10.54 -16.22
CA VAL A 34 -9.66 9.60 -15.35
C VAL A 34 -8.67 8.98 -14.36
N PRO A 35 -8.77 9.24 -13.06
CA PRO A 35 -7.95 8.56 -12.07
C PRO A 35 -8.38 7.10 -11.89
N PHE A 36 -7.38 6.25 -11.66
CA PHE A 36 -7.55 4.89 -11.19
C PHE A 36 -6.82 4.78 -9.85
N VAL A 37 -7.57 4.80 -8.76
CA VAL A 37 -7.02 4.73 -7.40
C VAL A 37 -6.92 3.27 -6.98
N ASP A 38 -5.70 2.83 -6.69
CA ASP A 38 -5.41 1.53 -6.08
C ASP A 38 -5.28 1.69 -4.56
N LEU A 39 -6.15 1.01 -3.82
CA LEU A 39 -6.22 1.04 -2.37
C LEU A 39 -5.98 -0.36 -1.79
N ALA A 40 -4.75 -0.84 -1.93
CA ALA A 40 -4.36 -2.18 -1.49
C ALA A 40 -3.90 -2.24 -0.03
N TYR A 41 -3.67 -1.09 0.62
CA TYR A 41 -3.02 -0.99 1.93
C TYR A 41 -3.78 -0.12 2.94
N GLN A 42 -5.07 0.11 2.74
CA GLN A 42 -5.89 0.89 3.67
C GLN A 42 -5.79 0.35 5.09
N GLY A 43 -5.48 1.23 6.03
CA GLY A 43 -5.25 0.92 7.43
C GLY A 43 -3.79 0.65 7.79
N PHE A 44 -2.86 0.59 6.82
CA PHE A 44 -1.43 0.36 7.06
C PHE A 44 -0.56 1.62 7.06
N GLY A 45 -1.12 2.78 6.72
CA GLY A 45 -0.44 4.07 6.82
C GLY A 45 -0.55 4.64 8.22
N ASP A 46 -1.67 5.25 8.52
CA ASP A 46 -1.99 5.78 9.84
C ASP A 46 -3.18 5.05 10.46
N ASP A 47 -4.34 5.05 9.78
CA ASP A 47 -5.55 4.33 10.14
C ASP A 47 -6.50 4.21 8.93
N LEU A 48 -7.65 3.54 9.13
CA LEU A 48 -8.63 3.29 8.07
C LEU A 48 -9.21 4.57 7.46
N GLU A 49 -9.35 5.63 8.26
CA GLU A 49 -9.96 6.90 7.85
C GLU A 49 -8.94 7.85 7.22
N ALA A 50 -7.77 7.97 7.81
CA ALA A 50 -6.69 8.82 7.31
C ALA A 50 -6.18 8.33 5.95
N ASP A 51 -6.07 7.02 5.77
CA ASP A 51 -5.54 6.41 4.55
C ASP A 51 -6.44 6.59 3.31
N VAL A 52 -7.70 6.98 3.48
CA VAL A 52 -8.63 7.29 2.38
C VAL A 52 -8.80 8.80 2.12
N ALA A 53 -8.07 9.65 2.83
CA ALA A 53 -8.20 11.10 2.67
C ALA A 53 -7.93 11.56 1.22
N GLY A 54 -6.91 11.00 0.56
CA GLY A 54 -6.61 11.28 -0.84
C GLY A 54 -7.73 10.85 -1.80
N LEU A 55 -8.32 9.67 -1.57
CA LEU A 55 -9.48 9.21 -2.33
C LEU A 55 -10.69 10.15 -2.16
N ARG A 56 -10.97 10.62 -0.95
CA ARG A 56 -12.06 11.59 -0.70
C ARG A 56 -11.85 12.90 -1.46
N ILE A 57 -10.60 13.41 -1.46
CA ILE A 57 -10.24 14.62 -2.22
C ILE A 57 -10.49 14.42 -3.72
N VAL A 58 -10.16 13.26 -4.27
CA VAL A 58 -10.44 12.92 -5.67
C VAL A 58 -11.95 12.85 -5.91
N ALA A 59 -12.71 12.16 -5.03
CA ALA A 59 -14.16 12.00 -5.17
C ALA A 59 -14.94 13.32 -5.13
N GLU A 60 -14.44 14.32 -4.41
CA GLU A 60 -15.04 15.66 -4.35
C GLU A 60 -14.78 16.51 -5.62
N ARG A 61 -13.73 16.25 -6.38
CA ARG A 61 -13.23 17.12 -7.45
C ARG A 61 -13.27 16.53 -8.83
N VAL A 62 -13.33 15.21 -8.93
CA VAL A 62 -13.29 14.50 -10.23
C VAL A 62 -14.62 13.77 -10.41
N PRO A 63 -15.36 14.02 -11.54
CA PRO A 63 -16.71 13.48 -11.73
C PRO A 63 -16.74 11.98 -11.99
N GLN A 64 -15.62 11.40 -12.42
CA GLN A 64 -15.53 9.97 -12.71
C GLN A 64 -14.14 9.42 -12.38
N PHE A 65 -14.09 8.26 -11.75
CA PHE A 65 -12.84 7.58 -11.43
C PHE A 65 -13.06 6.08 -11.20
N LEU A 66 -11.98 5.32 -11.27
CA LEU A 66 -11.94 3.90 -10.91
C LEU A 66 -11.29 3.74 -9.55
N LEU A 67 -11.80 2.80 -8.75
CA LEU A 67 -11.27 2.45 -7.44
C LEU A 67 -11.11 0.94 -7.34
N ALA A 68 -9.89 0.47 -7.13
CA ALA A 68 -9.61 -0.92 -6.77
C ALA A 68 -9.26 -1.00 -5.29
N VAL A 69 -10.03 -1.76 -4.53
CA VAL A 69 -9.79 -2.02 -3.11
C VAL A 69 -9.45 -3.48 -2.91
N SER A 70 -8.37 -3.77 -2.22
CA SER A 70 -7.97 -5.15 -1.92
C SER A 70 -8.12 -5.48 -0.44
N CYS A 71 -8.66 -6.64 -0.15
CA CYS A 71 -8.74 -7.21 1.20
C CYS A 71 -7.53 -8.08 1.55
N SER A 72 -6.56 -8.22 0.64
CA SER A 72 -5.44 -9.16 0.80
C SER A 72 -4.62 -8.89 2.06
N LYS A 73 -4.31 -7.63 2.35
CA LYS A 73 -3.39 -7.27 3.44
C LYS A 73 -4.13 -6.96 4.74
N ASN A 74 -5.05 -6.01 4.71
CA ASN A 74 -5.74 -5.55 5.92
C ASN A 74 -6.69 -6.59 6.54
N PHE A 75 -7.16 -7.57 5.78
CA PHE A 75 -7.88 -8.74 6.29
C PHE A 75 -7.03 -10.03 6.33
N GLY A 76 -5.78 -10.00 5.86
CA GLY A 76 -4.91 -11.16 5.84
C GLY A 76 -5.32 -12.28 4.88
N VAL A 77 -6.25 -12.03 3.95
CA VAL A 77 -6.85 -13.04 3.06
C VAL A 77 -6.20 -13.10 1.68
N TYR A 78 -4.89 -13.03 1.62
CA TYR A 78 -4.09 -12.98 0.38
C TYR A 78 -4.48 -14.02 -0.68
N ARG A 79 -4.73 -15.25 -0.25
CA ARG A 79 -5.00 -16.39 -1.14
C ARG A 79 -6.44 -16.44 -1.63
N GLU A 80 -7.36 -15.80 -0.91
CA GLU A 80 -8.78 -15.77 -1.25
C GLU A 80 -9.09 -14.88 -2.45
N ARG A 81 -8.14 -14.04 -2.90
CA ARG A 81 -8.29 -13.15 -4.04
C ARG A 81 -9.51 -12.24 -3.96
N THR A 82 -9.70 -11.63 -2.78
CA THR A 82 -10.87 -10.82 -2.44
C THR A 82 -10.56 -9.33 -2.53
N GLY A 83 -11.48 -8.59 -3.14
CA GLY A 83 -11.41 -7.15 -3.31
C GLY A 83 -12.64 -6.62 -4.06
N VAL A 84 -12.65 -5.33 -4.32
CA VAL A 84 -13.74 -4.63 -5.02
C VAL A 84 -13.16 -3.73 -6.10
N LEU A 85 -13.75 -3.77 -7.30
CA LEU A 85 -13.60 -2.72 -8.30
C LEU A 85 -14.88 -1.88 -8.30
N ALA A 86 -14.74 -0.61 -7.93
CA ALA A 86 -15.82 0.38 -8.03
C ALA A 86 -15.53 1.38 -9.14
N ILE A 87 -16.55 1.83 -9.83
CA ILE A 87 -16.45 2.90 -10.83
C ILE A 87 -17.46 3.97 -10.50
N VAL A 88 -16.97 5.17 -10.23
CA VAL A 88 -17.81 6.37 -10.12
C VAL A 88 -17.96 6.96 -11.50
N ALA A 89 -19.20 7.24 -11.88
CA ALA A 89 -19.58 7.73 -13.20
C ALA A 89 -20.37 9.04 -13.12
N GLU A 90 -20.38 9.79 -14.19
CA GLU A 90 -21.04 11.10 -14.29
C GLU A 90 -22.56 11.05 -14.09
N SER A 91 -23.18 9.90 -14.35
CA SER A 91 -24.63 9.74 -14.18
C SER A 91 -25.02 8.29 -13.88
N PRO A 92 -26.23 8.07 -13.28
CA PRO A 92 -26.74 6.73 -13.04
C PRO A 92 -26.86 5.87 -14.31
N ALA A 93 -27.21 6.47 -15.44
CA ALA A 93 -27.32 5.77 -16.72
C ALA A 93 -25.96 5.24 -17.18
N VAL A 94 -24.91 6.06 -17.10
CA VAL A 94 -23.53 5.65 -17.40
C VAL A 94 -23.05 4.59 -16.42
N ALA A 95 -23.31 4.74 -15.13
CA ALA A 95 -22.97 3.74 -14.11
C ALA A 95 -23.60 2.37 -14.41
N THR A 96 -24.89 2.34 -14.78
CA THR A 96 -25.60 1.11 -15.17
C THR A 96 -24.98 0.44 -16.39
N ALA A 97 -24.65 1.21 -17.43
CA ALA A 97 -23.98 0.71 -18.62
C ALA A 97 -22.62 0.11 -18.29
N ILE A 98 -21.80 0.80 -17.47
CA ILE A 98 -20.49 0.32 -17.03
C ILE A 98 -20.63 -0.97 -16.21
N ALA A 99 -21.55 -1.04 -15.26
CA ALA A 99 -21.80 -2.25 -14.45
C ALA A 99 -22.14 -3.47 -15.32
N THR A 100 -22.94 -3.26 -16.40
CA THR A 100 -23.24 -4.30 -17.37
C THR A 100 -21.98 -4.80 -18.09
N HIS A 101 -21.10 -3.89 -18.51
CA HIS A 101 -19.83 -4.23 -19.15
C HIS A 101 -18.86 -4.92 -18.19
N GLN A 102 -18.76 -4.48 -16.94
CA GLN A 102 -17.96 -5.14 -15.91
C GLN A 102 -18.42 -6.58 -15.69
N ALA A 103 -19.74 -6.81 -15.52
CA ALA A 103 -20.29 -8.14 -15.33
C ALA A 103 -20.01 -9.08 -16.52
N ARG A 104 -20.14 -8.57 -17.74
CA ARG A 104 -19.82 -9.32 -18.97
C ARG A 104 -18.34 -9.65 -19.05
N THR A 105 -17.46 -8.73 -18.69
CA THR A 105 -16.00 -8.92 -18.69
C THR A 105 -15.61 -9.96 -17.66
N ALA A 106 -16.09 -9.85 -16.42
CA ALA A 106 -15.86 -10.82 -15.36
C ALA A 106 -16.30 -12.22 -15.78
N ARG A 107 -17.51 -12.34 -16.35
CA ARG A 107 -18.03 -13.62 -16.82
C ARG A 107 -17.18 -14.24 -17.92
N ARG A 108 -16.59 -13.44 -18.80
CA ARG A 108 -15.68 -13.94 -19.85
C ARG A 108 -14.31 -14.34 -19.32
N MET A 109 -13.82 -13.71 -18.27
CA MET A 109 -12.50 -13.96 -17.69
C MET A 109 -12.50 -15.21 -16.79
N TYR A 110 -13.46 -15.36 -15.91
CA TYR A 110 -13.48 -16.43 -14.90
C TYR A 110 -14.88 -16.96 -14.55
N SER A 111 -15.91 -16.56 -15.29
CA SER A 111 -17.31 -16.95 -15.12
C SER A 111 -17.95 -16.44 -13.81
N MET A 112 -17.54 -16.98 -12.66
CA MET A 112 -17.96 -16.54 -11.31
C MET A 112 -16.74 -16.55 -10.39
N PRO A 113 -16.59 -15.53 -9.53
CA PRO A 113 -15.54 -15.53 -8.51
C PRO A 113 -15.85 -16.55 -7.41
N PRO A 114 -14.82 -17.07 -6.69
CA PRO A 114 -15.05 -17.81 -5.48
C PRO A 114 -15.73 -16.92 -4.42
N ASP A 115 -16.66 -17.49 -3.67
CA ASP A 115 -17.46 -16.77 -2.67
C ASP A 115 -16.76 -16.65 -1.31
N HIS A 116 -15.96 -17.66 -0.93
CA HIS A 116 -15.44 -17.84 0.43
C HIS A 116 -14.77 -16.57 1.00
N GLY A 117 -13.82 -15.97 0.29
CA GLY A 117 -13.12 -14.79 0.79
C GLY A 117 -14.02 -13.57 0.98
N ALA A 118 -14.98 -13.36 0.07
CA ALA A 118 -15.95 -12.27 0.19
C ALA A 118 -16.91 -12.51 1.37
N ALA A 119 -17.37 -13.74 1.56
CA ALA A 119 -18.22 -14.12 2.68
C ALA A 119 -17.53 -13.93 4.05
N VAL A 120 -16.24 -14.28 4.15
CA VAL A 120 -15.42 -14.03 5.36
C VAL A 120 -15.36 -12.54 5.68
N VAL A 121 -15.01 -11.71 4.70
CA VAL A 121 -14.93 -10.25 4.89
C VAL A 121 -16.30 -9.65 5.25
N ALA A 122 -17.34 -10.03 4.52
CA ALA A 122 -18.70 -9.57 4.79
C ALA A 122 -19.18 -9.95 6.20
N ARG A 123 -18.94 -11.18 6.65
CA ARG A 123 -19.27 -11.64 7.99
C ARG A 123 -18.54 -10.86 9.07
N LEU A 124 -17.24 -10.61 8.86
CA LEU A 124 -16.40 -9.85 9.79
C LEU A 124 -16.90 -8.41 9.93
N LEU A 125 -17.21 -7.75 8.83
CA LEU A 125 -17.69 -6.37 8.83
C LEU A 125 -19.13 -6.19 9.36
N ALA A 126 -19.97 -7.21 9.24
CA ALA A 126 -21.35 -7.18 9.69
C ALA A 126 -21.52 -7.46 11.20
N ASP A 127 -20.51 -7.99 11.87
CA ASP A 127 -20.53 -8.30 13.30
C ASP A 127 -19.65 -7.28 14.05
N GLU A 128 -20.27 -6.44 14.89
CA GLU A 128 -19.58 -5.35 15.59
C GLU A 128 -18.41 -5.84 16.44
N ARG A 129 -18.53 -6.99 17.09
CA ARG A 129 -17.45 -7.55 17.91
C ARG A 129 -16.27 -8.02 17.06
N LEU A 130 -16.56 -8.72 15.96
CA LEU A 130 -15.51 -9.18 15.04
C LEU A 130 -14.82 -8.00 14.35
N ARG A 131 -15.60 -7.00 13.95
CA ARG A 131 -15.07 -5.77 13.36
C ARG A 131 -14.16 -5.04 14.33
N ALA A 132 -14.57 -4.84 15.58
CA ALA A 132 -13.74 -4.18 16.60
C ALA A 132 -12.43 -4.94 16.88
N LEU A 133 -12.47 -6.28 16.90
CA LEU A 133 -11.29 -7.11 17.03
C LEU A 133 -10.35 -6.92 15.85
N TRP A 134 -10.85 -7.01 14.63
CA TRP A 134 -10.07 -6.78 13.41
C TRP A 134 -9.41 -5.40 13.37
N GLU A 135 -10.16 -4.34 13.72
CA GLU A 135 -9.63 -2.98 13.78
C GLU A 135 -8.52 -2.86 14.82
N SER A 136 -8.63 -3.57 15.96
CA SER A 136 -7.57 -3.61 16.98
C SER A 136 -6.31 -4.30 16.47
N GLU A 137 -6.45 -5.49 15.88
CA GLU A 137 -5.32 -6.23 15.31
C GLU A 137 -4.61 -5.44 14.19
N LEU A 138 -5.38 -4.73 13.35
CA LEU A 138 -4.82 -3.87 12.31
C LEU A 138 -4.00 -2.73 12.90
N ARG A 139 -4.49 -2.07 13.96
CA ARG A 139 -3.74 -1.04 14.68
C ARG A 139 -2.42 -1.58 15.26
N ASP A 140 -2.44 -2.78 15.81
CA ASP A 140 -1.24 -3.42 16.37
C ASP A 140 -0.21 -3.72 15.27
N MET A 141 -0.65 -4.19 14.10
CA MET A 141 0.23 -4.39 12.94
C MET A 141 0.87 -3.07 12.47
N VAL A 142 0.11 -1.99 12.42
CA VAL A 142 0.61 -0.66 12.04
C VAL A 142 1.63 -0.15 13.06
N ALA A 143 1.30 -0.23 14.35
CA ALA A 143 2.19 0.18 15.43
C ALA A 143 3.53 -0.59 15.35
N ARG A 144 3.47 -1.91 15.15
CA ARG A 144 4.66 -2.75 14.95
C ARG A 144 5.48 -2.29 13.75
N MET A 145 4.87 -2.02 12.59
CA MET A 145 5.63 -1.57 11.42
C MET A 145 6.29 -0.20 11.64
N LYS A 146 5.60 0.74 12.29
CA LYS A 146 6.17 2.04 12.65
C LYS A 146 7.37 1.88 13.59
N SER A 147 7.26 1.03 14.60
CA SER A 147 8.36 0.72 15.52
C SER A 147 9.57 0.09 14.81
N LEU A 148 9.34 -0.85 13.88
CA LEU A 148 10.42 -1.47 13.12
C LEU A 148 11.11 -0.50 12.15
N ARG A 149 10.36 0.43 11.55
CA ARG A 149 10.96 1.52 10.77
C ARG A 149 11.86 2.41 11.60
N ALA A 150 11.38 2.83 12.77
CA ALA A 150 12.15 3.64 13.70
C ALA A 150 13.41 2.91 14.18
N LEU A 151 13.29 1.63 14.54
CA LEU A 151 14.39 0.81 14.97
C LEU A 151 15.46 0.64 13.87
N LEU A 152 15.04 0.35 12.62
CA LEU A 152 15.98 0.24 11.51
C LEU A 152 16.69 1.57 11.23
N ALA A 153 15.94 2.69 11.23
CA ALA A 153 16.53 4.02 11.05
C ALA A 153 17.54 4.35 12.16
N GLU A 154 17.22 4.05 13.42
CA GLU A 154 18.11 4.21 14.57
C GLU A 154 19.39 3.39 14.41
N ARG A 155 19.29 2.12 14.02
CA ARG A 155 20.46 1.25 13.83
C ARG A 155 21.37 1.72 12.69
N LEU A 156 20.79 2.20 11.59
CA LEU A 156 21.54 2.79 10.47
C LEU A 156 22.21 4.11 10.90
N GLN A 157 21.47 4.99 11.56
CA GLN A 157 21.99 6.30 12.01
C GLN A 157 23.11 6.16 13.04
N ALA A 158 23.01 5.19 13.97
CA ALA A 158 24.06 4.93 14.96
C ALA A 158 25.39 4.48 14.31
N ARG A 159 25.33 3.77 13.19
CA ARG A 159 26.51 3.29 12.44
C ARG A 159 27.09 4.33 11.47
N ARG A 160 26.23 5.21 10.99
CA ARG A 160 26.59 6.29 10.05
C ARG A 160 25.95 7.62 10.48
N PRO A 161 26.51 8.29 11.49
CA PRO A 161 25.96 9.54 12.02
C PRO A 161 25.97 10.70 11.01
N ASP A 162 26.82 10.61 10.00
CA ASP A 162 27.00 11.59 8.92
C ASP A 162 25.97 11.45 7.77
N HIS A 163 25.13 10.44 7.80
CA HIS A 163 24.10 10.19 6.78
C HIS A 163 22.68 10.30 7.37
N ASP A 164 21.72 10.85 6.59
CA ASP A 164 20.33 10.98 7.03
C ASP A 164 19.50 9.74 6.66
N PHE A 165 19.10 8.95 7.64
CA PHE A 165 18.18 7.84 7.49
C PHE A 165 16.75 8.15 7.97
N SER A 166 16.44 9.39 8.32
CA SER A 166 15.10 9.80 8.80
C SER A 166 14.00 9.60 7.75
N TRP A 167 14.37 9.48 6.47
CA TRP A 167 13.40 9.16 5.41
C TRP A 167 12.64 7.86 5.65
N LEU A 168 13.25 6.87 6.30
CA LEU A 168 12.59 5.62 6.66
C LEU A 168 11.38 5.85 7.58
N THR A 169 11.48 6.75 8.54
CA THR A 169 10.40 7.04 9.49
C THR A 169 9.30 7.91 8.91
N ARG A 170 9.60 8.66 7.83
CA ARG A 170 8.61 9.46 7.09
C ARG A 170 7.78 8.63 6.11
N GLN A 171 8.25 7.45 5.74
CA GLN A 171 7.55 6.54 4.84
C GLN A 171 6.47 5.73 5.58
N ARG A 172 5.49 5.21 4.83
CA ARG A 172 4.32 4.51 5.34
C ARG A 172 4.13 3.15 4.69
N GLY A 173 3.38 2.29 5.37
CA GLY A 173 3.06 0.96 4.87
C GLY A 173 4.21 -0.03 4.98
N MET A 174 4.12 -1.10 4.20
CA MET A 174 4.98 -2.28 4.32
C MET A 174 6.35 -2.12 3.66
N PHE A 175 6.53 -1.16 2.75
CA PHE A 175 7.71 -1.12 1.87
C PHE A 175 8.53 0.15 2.02
N SER A 176 9.82 0.00 1.70
CA SER A 176 10.76 1.09 1.45
C SER A 176 11.66 0.71 0.29
N LEU A 177 12.02 1.69 -0.52
CA LEU A 177 12.94 1.51 -1.65
C LEU A 177 14.34 1.97 -1.23
N LEU A 178 15.33 1.08 -1.31
CA LEU A 178 16.70 1.40 -0.89
C LEU A 178 17.47 2.27 -1.91
N GLY A 179 17.02 2.29 -3.17
CA GLY A 179 17.70 3.05 -4.23
C GLY A 179 19.08 2.49 -4.59
N ILE A 180 19.27 1.19 -4.43
CA ILE A 180 20.52 0.47 -4.75
C ILE A 180 20.47 -0.14 -6.14
N ASP A 181 21.63 -0.34 -6.74
CA ASP A 181 21.75 -0.94 -8.06
C ASP A 181 21.66 -2.49 -8.05
N PRO A 182 21.55 -3.14 -9.22
CA PRO A 182 21.48 -4.59 -9.29
C PRO A 182 22.69 -5.34 -8.73
N ALA A 183 23.88 -4.73 -8.76
CA ALA A 183 25.10 -5.34 -8.21
C ALA A 183 25.02 -5.37 -6.67
N ALA A 184 24.58 -4.29 -6.05
CA ALA A 184 24.35 -4.21 -4.61
C ALA A 184 23.25 -5.19 -4.16
N ILE A 185 22.18 -5.38 -4.97
CA ILE A 185 21.13 -6.39 -4.70
C ILE A 185 21.71 -7.81 -4.74
N ALA A 186 22.57 -8.10 -5.71
CA ALA A 186 23.28 -9.39 -5.79
C ALA A 186 24.18 -9.60 -4.56
N GLU A 187 24.94 -8.58 -4.14
CA GLU A 187 25.78 -8.64 -2.96
C GLU A 187 24.96 -8.85 -1.67
N LEU A 188 23.82 -8.19 -1.50
CA LEU A 188 22.90 -8.44 -0.38
C LEU A 188 22.54 -9.93 -0.28
N ARG A 189 22.22 -10.55 -1.41
CA ARG A 189 21.87 -11.95 -1.47
C ARG A 189 23.06 -12.87 -1.21
N ASP A 190 24.17 -12.67 -1.93
CA ASP A 190 25.25 -13.65 -2.03
C ASP A 190 26.21 -13.57 -0.82
N ARG A 191 26.42 -12.35 -0.27
CA ARG A 191 27.32 -12.12 0.86
C ARG A 191 26.60 -12.03 2.20
N TYR A 192 25.44 -11.34 2.22
CA TYR A 192 24.74 -11.07 3.47
C TYR A 192 23.52 -11.97 3.72
N HIS A 193 23.11 -12.77 2.72
CA HIS A 193 21.91 -13.61 2.77
C HIS A 193 20.65 -12.80 3.10
N VAL A 194 20.57 -11.59 2.57
CA VAL A 194 19.40 -10.71 2.62
C VAL A 194 18.77 -10.67 1.24
N TYR A 195 17.53 -11.18 1.15
CA TYR A 195 16.84 -11.37 -0.11
C TYR A 195 15.87 -10.22 -0.34
N VAL A 196 16.14 -9.39 -1.34
CA VAL A 196 15.29 -8.28 -1.78
C VAL A 196 14.90 -8.47 -3.24
N PRO A 197 13.72 -7.99 -3.68
CA PRO A 197 13.34 -8.03 -5.08
C PRO A 197 14.30 -7.21 -5.97
N PRO A 198 14.29 -7.44 -7.32
CA PRO A 198 15.18 -6.75 -8.25
C PRO A 198 15.06 -5.23 -8.29
N ASP A 199 13.98 -4.66 -7.77
CA ASP A 199 13.75 -3.23 -7.66
C ASP A 199 14.41 -2.60 -6.41
N GLY A 200 15.07 -3.38 -5.55
CA GLY A 200 15.69 -2.90 -4.32
C GLY A 200 14.70 -2.58 -3.19
N ARG A 201 13.47 -3.05 -3.30
CA ARG A 201 12.42 -2.85 -2.29
C ARG A 201 12.64 -3.76 -1.09
N ILE A 202 12.61 -3.19 0.10
CA ILE A 202 12.58 -3.95 1.36
C ILE A 202 11.16 -4.01 1.92
N ASN A 203 10.84 -5.14 2.57
CA ASN A 203 9.61 -5.29 3.33
C ASN A 203 9.90 -5.08 4.82
N ILE A 204 9.39 -3.99 5.37
CA ILE A 204 9.57 -3.64 6.79
C ILE A 204 9.01 -4.70 7.73
N ALA A 205 7.92 -5.37 7.36
CA ALA A 205 7.36 -6.45 8.17
C ALA A 205 8.31 -7.67 8.32
N GLY A 206 9.31 -7.81 7.45
CA GLY A 206 10.37 -8.82 7.55
C GLY A 206 11.52 -8.45 8.50
N VAL A 207 11.59 -7.18 8.94
CA VAL A 207 12.52 -6.73 9.98
C VAL A 207 12.00 -7.16 11.34
N SER A 208 12.90 -7.43 12.27
CA SER A 208 12.60 -7.78 13.67
C SER A 208 13.72 -7.32 14.58
N GLU A 209 13.47 -7.27 15.87
CA GLU A 209 14.51 -6.97 16.87
C GLU A 209 15.71 -7.94 16.79
N VAL A 210 15.46 -9.19 16.36
CA VAL A 210 16.49 -10.22 16.23
C VAL A 210 17.39 -10.01 15.01
N ASN A 211 16.84 -9.49 13.90
CA ASN A 211 17.59 -9.41 12.65
C ASN A 211 17.98 -7.98 12.24
N VAL A 212 17.48 -6.95 12.92
CA VAL A 212 17.64 -5.53 12.51
C VAL A 212 19.10 -5.11 12.40
N ASP A 213 19.96 -5.53 13.32
CA ASP A 213 21.39 -5.21 13.31
C ASP A 213 22.07 -5.80 12.08
N ARG A 214 21.82 -7.07 11.77
CA ARG A 214 22.33 -7.71 10.55
C ARG A 214 21.80 -7.03 9.29
N VAL A 215 20.52 -6.66 9.26
CA VAL A 215 19.92 -5.95 8.12
C VAL A 215 20.57 -4.57 7.93
N ALA A 216 20.80 -3.84 9.02
CA ALA A 216 21.44 -2.53 8.97
C ALA A 216 22.91 -2.64 8.47
N ASP A 217 23.69 -3.59 9.00
CA ASP A 217 25.07 -3.85 8.55
C ASP A 217 25.12 -4.23 7.07
N SER A 218 24.16 -5.06 6.62
CA SER A 218 24.07 -5.49 5.22
C SER A 218 23.76 -4.33 4.28
N ILE A 219 22.81 -3.47 4.64
CA ILE A 219 22.43 -2.28 3.85
C ILE A 219 23.61 -1.33 3.74
N LEU A 220 24.31 -1.05 4.85
CA LEU A 220 25.46 -0.14 4.83
C LEU A 220 26.64 -0.72 4.03
N GLY A 221 26.86 -2.04 4.13
CA GLY A 221 27.90 -2.72 3.37
C GLY A 221 27.74 -2.60 1.86
N VAL A 222 26.53 -2.62 1.35
CA VAL A 222 26.26 -2.49 -0.11
C VAL A 222 26.09 -1.05 -0.58
N LEU A 223 25.83 -0.10 0.33
CA LEU A 223 25.81 1.32 -0.01
C LEU A 223 27.22 1.93 -0.14
N GLY A 224 28.26 1.16 0.16
CA GLY A 224 29.64 1.59 0.01
C GLY A 224 30.09 2.62 1.06
N PHE A 225 29.50 2.55 2.23
CA PHE A 225 29.82 3.44 3.36
C PHE A 225 30.90 2.88 4.27
#